data_d51b960e22b5d5a66c81d780a7506754
#
_entry.id   d51b960e22b5d5a66c81d780a7506754
#
_cell.length_a   1.000
_cell.length_b   1.000
_cell.length_c   1.000
_cell.angle_alpha   90.00
_cell.angle_beta   90.00
_cell.angle_gamma   90.00
#
_symmetry.space_group_name_H-M   'P 1'
#
loop_
_entity.id
_entity.type
_entity.pdbx_description
1 polymer ?
#
loop_
_entity_poly.entity_id
_entity_poly.type
_entity_poly.pdbx_seq_one_letter_code
_entity_poly.pdbx_strand_id
1 'polypeptide(L)'
;KTHMHSNINMENQKSKIKENMSNITNKVVIMSGKGGVGKSTLSVNLAYGLSMRGYKVGILDADLHGPNIPIMLGVEGEKLTDLSVPYKINENLCTTSLSFFLPSTDPIIWRGPQKMGAIMEILENVVWGKLDYLIIDLPPGTGDETLTIAQNVGVGTKAIVVTTPQDVAL
;
A
#
# COMPACT_ATOMS: atom_id res chain seq x y z
N LYS A 1 -17.47 -15.77 -24.95
CA LYS A 1 -16.48 -14.73 -25.37
C LYS A 1 -16.11 -13.79 -24.22
N THR A 2 -17.02 -13.48 -23.31
CA THR A 2 -16.79 -12.52 -22.20
C THR A 2 -15.78 -13.03 -21.15
N HIS A 3 -15.79 -14.33 -20.81
CA HIS A 3 -14.86 -14.93 -19.85
C HIS A 3 -13.41 -14.99 -20.34
N MET A 4 -13.20 -15.09 -21.63
CA MET A 4 -11.85 -15.16 -22.19
C MET A 4 -11.15 -13.79 -22.20
N HIS A 5 -11.90 -12.70 -22.44
CA HIS A 5 -11.37 -11.35 -22.35
C HIS A 5 -11.05 -10.91 -20.92
N SER A 6 -11.85 -11.31 -19.92
CA SER A 6 -11.57 -11.01 -18.52
C SER A 6 -10.32 -11.72 -18.00
N ASN A 7 -10.08 -12.96 -18.41
CA ASN A 7 -8.86 -13.69 -18.03
C ASN A 7 -7.59 -13.09 -18.63
N ILE A 8 -7.64 -12.70 -19.89
CA ILE A 8 -6.49 -12.05 -20.56
C ILE A 8 -6.15 -10.71 -19.89
N ASN A 9 -7.15 -9.92 -19.51
CA ASN A 9 -6.93 -8.65 -18.82
C ASN A 9 -6.30 -8.84 -17.42
N MET A 10 -6.73 -9.86 -16.67
CA MET A 10 -6.17 -10.18 -15.36
C MET A 10 -4.73 -10.68 -15.45
N GLU A 11 -4.40 -11.50 -16.45
CA GLU A 11 -3.02 -11.95 -16.67
C GLU A 11 -2.10 -10.81 -17.07
N ASN A 12 -2.56 -9.92 -17.94
CA ASN A 12 -1.82 -8.72 -18.33
C ASN A 12 -1.56 -7.80 -17.11
N GLN A 13 -2.56 -7.58 -16.26
CA GLN A 13 -2.41 -6.79 -15.03
C GLN A 13 -1.37 -7.40 -14.09
N LYS A 14 -1.44 -8.71 -13.84
CA LYS A 14 -0.46 -9.42 -13.00
C LYS A 14 0.96 -9.32 -13.56
N SER A 15 1.11 -9.41 -14.87
CA SER A 15 2.41 -9.27 -15.52
C SER A 15 3.00 -7.87 -15.33
N LYS A 16 2.20 -6.82 -15.51
CA LYS A 16 2.62 -5.44 -15.29
C LYS A 16 2.98 -5.17 -13.83
N ILE A 17 2.18 -5.68 -12.88
CA ILE A 17 2.49 -5.57 -11.45
C ILE A 17 3.84 -6.23 -11.17
N LYS A 18 4.07 -7.43 -11.66
CA LYS A 18 5.33 -8.14 -11.48
C LYS A 18 6.53 -7.35 -12.05
N GLU A 19 6.38 -6.77 -13.22
CA GLU A 19 7.41 -5.92 -13.83
C GLU A 19 7.69 -4.68 -12.97
N ASN A 20 6.64 -3.98 -12.53
CA ASN A 20 6.76 -2.79 -11.69
C ASN A 20 7.42 -3.10 -10.33
N MET A 21 7.04 -4.22 -9.71
CA MET A 21 7.61 -4.66 -8.44
C MET A 21 9.06 -5.17 -8.57
N SER A 22 9.50 -5.58 -9.74
CA SER A 22 10.86 -6.07 -9.97
C SER A 22 11.95 -5.00 -9.78
N ASN A 23 11.59 -3.72 -9.87
CA ASN A 23 12.49 -2.59 -9.61
C ASN A 23 12.68 -2.29 -8.11
N ILE A 24 12.00 -3.03 -7.24
CA ILE A 24 12.01 -2.83 -5.79
C ILE A 24 12.77 -3.99 -5.16
N THR A 25 13.85 -3.67 -4.44
CA THR A 25 14.71 -4.70 -3.83
C THR A 25 14.01 -5.41 -2.69
N ASN A 26 13.39 -4.67 -1.78
CA ASN A 26 12.70 -5.21 -0.61
C ASN A 26 11.26 -4.72 -0.55
N LYS A 27 10.32 -5.64 -0.53
CA LYS A 27 8.89 -5.36 -0.37
C LYS A 27 8.46 -5.84 1.00
N VAL A 28 7.86 -4.94 1.78
CA VAL A 28 7.45 -5.21 3.15
C VAL A 28 5.99 -4.83 3.32
N VAL A 29 5.15 -5.80 3.63
CA VAL A 29 3.75 -5.56 3.98
C VAL A 29 3.60 -5.45 5.49
N ILE A 30 2.87 -4.45 5.95
CA ILE A 30 2.57 -4.24 7.36
C ILE A 30 1.11 -4.65 7.59
N MET A 31 0.91 -5.63 8.45
CA MET A 31 -0.37 -6.28 8.70
C MET A 31 -0.77 -6.13 10.17
N SER A 32 -2.06 -6.14 10.44
CA SER A 32 -2.60 -6.26 11.79
C SER A 32 -3.91 -7.03 11.77
N GLY A 33 -4.22 -7.75 12.84
CA GLY A 33 -5.49 -8.45 12.98
C GLY A 33 -6.69 -7.51 13.16
N LYS A 34 -6.45 -6.33 13.77
CA LYS A 34 -7.46 -5.30 14.00
C LYS A 34 -6.88 -3.90 13.85
N GLY A 35 -7.76 -2.90 13.73
CA GLY A 35 -7.38 -1.50 13.67
C GLY A 35 -6.93 -0.93 15.03
N GLY A 36 -6.25 0.21 14.99
CA GLY A 36 -5.86 0.95 16.19
C GLY A 36 -4.71 0.35 17.01
N VAL A 37 -3.90 -0.54 16.42
CA VAL A 37 -2.75 -1.18 17.08
C VAL A 37 -1.41 -0.48 16.82
N GLY A 38 -1.40 0.63 16.10
CA GLY A 38 -0.18 1.37 15.78
C GLY A 38 0.50 0.96 14.47
N LYS A 39 -0.19 0.25 13.60
CA LYS A 39 0.32 -0.26 12.32
C LYS A 39 0.83 0.87 11.41
N SER A 40 0.03 1.91 11.17
CA SER A 40 0.42 3.04 10.32
C SER A 40 1.55 3.86 10.93
N THR A 41 1.57 4.03 12.27
CA THR A 41 2.68 4.66 12.98
C THR A 41 3.98 3.89 12.77
N LEU A 42 3.95 2.57 12.86
CA LEU A 42 5.11 1.73 12.57
C LEU A 42 5.56 1.89 11.12
N SER A 43 4.63 1.87 10.16
CA SER A 43 4.93 2.01 8.73
C SER A 43 5.67 3.32 8.45
N VAL A 44 5.18 4.44 8.97
CA VAL A 44 5.80 5.77 8.79
C VAL A 44 7.17 5.83 9.45
N ASN A 45 7.30 5.38 10.71
CA ASN A 45 8.57 5.41 11.43
C ASN A 45 9.63 4.51 10.78
N LEU A 46 9.25 3.32 10.31
CA LEU A 46 10.13 2.41 9.59
C LEU A 46 10.64 3.07 8.30
N ALA A 47 9.73 3.67 7.53
CA ALA A 47 10.08 4.32 6.27
C ALA A 47 11.02 5.53 6.50
N TYR A 48 10.74 6.37 7.48
CA TYR A 48 11.63 7.47 7.84
C TYR A 48 13.00 6.97 8.31
N GLY A 49 13.03 5.99 9.20
CA GLY A 49 14.27 5.44 9.70
C GLY A 49 15.18 4.86 8.61
N LEU A 50 14.59 4.20 7.62
CA LEU A 50 15.31 3.69 6.46
C LEU A 50 15.78 4.83 5.55
N SER A 51 14.92 5.83 5.27
CA SER A 51 15.25 6.95 4.42
C SER A 51 16.39 7.82 5.02
N MET A 52 16.40 7.99 6.33
CA MET A 52 17.48 8.70 7.04
C MET A 52 18.83 7.98 6.97
N ARG A 53 18.82 6.69 6.72
CA ARG A 53 20.03 5.87 6.47
C ARG A 53 20.46 5.88 5.01
N GLY A 54 19.80 6.65 4.16
CA GLY A 54 20.13 6.81 2.75
C GLY A 54 19.48 5.80 1.81
N TYR A 55 18.59 4.92 2.31
CA TYR A 55 17.84 4.02 1.45
C TYR A 55 16.72 4.78 0.72
N LYS A 56 16.47 4.39 -0.51
CA LYS A 56 15.33 4.87 -1.30
C LYS A 56 14.07 4.09 -0.89
N VAL A 57 13.10 4.79 -0.33
CA VAL A 57 11.92 4.19 0.30
C VAL A 57 10.64 4.77 -0.28
N GLY A 58 9.69 3.88 -0.59
CA GLY A 58 8.31 4.24 -0.89
C GLY A 58 7.36 3.72 0.18
N ILE A 59 6.29 4.44 0.44
CA ILE A 59 5.15 3.99 1.25
C ILE A 59 3.91 3.94 0.38
N LEU A 60 3.25 2.80 0.36
CA LEU A 60 1.89 2.66 -0.14
C LEU A 60 0.93 2.54 1.06
N ASP A 61 0.08 3.54 1.22
CA ASP A 61 -1.02 3.52 2.18
C ASP A 61 -2.26 2.88 1.55
N ALA A 62 -2.52 1.63 1.89
CA ALA A 62 -3.66 0.86 1.43
C ALA A 62 -4.78 0.76 2.49
N ASP A 63 -4.66 1.47 3.62
CA ASP A 63 -5.64 1.49 4.70
C ASP A 63 -6.43 2.81 4.71
N LEU A 64 -7.73 2.72 4.42
CA LEU A 64 -8.65 3.87 4.46
C LEU A 64 -9.24 4.14 5.85
N HIS A 65 -9.08 3.21 6.78
CA HIS A 65 -9.78 3.22 8.07
C HIS A 65 -8.89 3.60 9.26
N GLY A 66 -7.57 3.67 9.05
CA GLY A 66 -6.60 3.99 10.08
C GLY A 66 -6.19 5.47 10.10
N PRO A 67 -5.24 5.84 10.97
CA PRO A 67 -4.56 7.11 10.88
C PRO A 67 -3.94 7.22 9.49
N ASN A 68 -4.38 8.22 8.75
CA ASN A 68 -4.02 8.40 7.35
C ASN A 68 -2.53 8.74 7.23
N ILE A 69 -1.77 7.94 6.52
CA ILE A 69 -0.33 8.17 6.30
C ILE A 69 -0.05 9.55 5.69
N PRO A 70 -0.81 10.07 4.71
CA PRO A 70 -0.65 11.43 4.23
C PRO A 70 -0.74 12.50 5.33
N ILE A 71 -1.64 12.36 6.30
CA ILE A 71 -1.73 13.27 7.45
C ILE A 71 -0.45 13.17 8.28
N MET A 72 0.01 11.96 8.59
CA MET A 72 1.22 11.73 9.38
C MET A 72 2.49 12.26 8.70
N LEU A 73 2.50 12.29 7.37
CA LEU A 73 3.60 12.84 6.55
C LEU A 73 3.45 14.33 6.27
N GLY A 74 2.37 14.98 6.70
CA GLY A 74 2.12 16.41 6.48
C GLY A 74 1.73 16.76 5.04
N VAL A 75 1.20 15.80 4.28
CA VAL A 75 0.80 15.98 2.87
C VAL A 75 -0.70 15.77 2.67
N GLU A 76 -1.47 15.94 3.72
CA GLU A 76 -2.93 15.91 3.66
C GLU A 76 -3.46 16.98 2.71
N GLY A 77 -4.41 16.60 1.86
CA GLY A 77 -5.04 17.53 0.91
C GLY A 77 -4.21 17.85 -0.32
N GLU A 78 -2.98 17.34 -0.41
CA GLU A 78 -2.21 17.42 -1.64
C GLU A 78 -2.90 16.63 -2.75
N LYS A 79 -3.06 17.28 -3.89
CA LYS A 79 -3.62 16.64 -5.09
C LYS A 79 -2.48 16.29 -6.03
N LEU A 80 -2.34 15.03 -6.33
CA LEU A 80 -1.44 14.61 -7.40
C LEU A 80 -2.05 15.01 -8.75
N THR A 81 -1.27 15.69 -9.57
CA THR A 81 -1.64 15.98 -10.96
C THR A 81 -1.54 14.73 -11.83
N ASP A 82 -0.67 13.82 -11.46
CA ASP A 82 -0.47 12.51 -12.09
C ASP A 82 -0.42 11.44 -10.99
N LEU A 83 -1.43 10.60 -10.94
CA LEU A 83 -1.55 9.52 -9.96
C LEU A 83 -0.53 8.39 -10.18
N SER A 84 0.12 8.33 -11.33
CA SER A 84 1.20 7.37 -11.60
C SER A 84 2.53 7.75 -10.94
N VAL A 85 2.66 8.99 -10.46
CA VAL A 85 3.88 9.50 -9.82
C VAL A 85 3.67 9.60 -8.31
N PRO A 86 4.46 8.89 -7.49
CA PRO A 86 4.38 9.02 -6.04
C PRO A 86 4.69 10.44 -5.57
N TYR A 87 4.02 10.88 -4.50
CA TYR A 87 4.33 12.16 -3.87
C TYR A 87 5.70 12.12 -3.19
N LYS A 88 6.57 13.04 -3.55
CA LYS A 88 7.92 13.13 -2.99
C LYS A 88 7.90 13.86 -1.64
N ILE A 89 8.26 13.16 -0.58
CA ILE A 89 8.40 13.73 0.77
C ILE A 89 9.79 14.40 0.93
N ASN A 90 10.83 13.68 0.54
CA ASN A 90 12.21 14.15 0.51
C ASN A 90 13.00 13.37 -0.56
N GLU A 91 14.31 13.53 -0.60
CA GLU A 91 15.13 12.89 -1.63
C GLU A 91 15.10 11.34 -1.58
N ASN A 92 14.81 10.77 -0.41
CA ASN A 92 14.86 9.33 -0.17
C ASN A 92 13.51 8.72 0.18
N LEU A 93 12.44 9.51 0.25
CA LEU A 93 11.13 9.05 0.66
C LEU A 93 10.03 9.59 -0.25
N CYS A 94 9.22 8.70 -0.77
CA CYS A 94 7.99 9.03 -1.50
C CYS A 94 6.80 8.22 -0.98
N THR A 95 5.61 8.68 -1.27
CA THR A 95 4.38 8.02 -0.84
C THR A 95 3.29 8.06 -1.88
N THR A 96 2.46 7.04 -1.88
CA THR A 96 1.15 7.03 -2.53
C THR A 96 0.14 6.50 -1.53
N SER A 97 -1.06 7.03 -1.57
CA SER A 97 -2.17 6.60 -0.72
C SER A 97 -3.38 6.26 -1.57
N LEU A 98 -4.11 5.24 -1.16
CA LEU A 98 -5.41 4.92 -1.73
C LEU A 98 -6.36 6.13 -1.68
N SER A 99 -6.21 7.01 -0.67
CA SER A 99 -6.99 8.24 -0.55
C SER A 99 -6.78 9.24 -1.69
N PHE A 100 -5.63 9.20 -2.38
CA PHE A 100 -5.39 10.07 -3.54
C PHE A 100 -6.20 9.67 -4.77
N PHE A 101 -6.63 8.43 -4.83
CA PHE A 101 -7.42 7.87 -5.93
C PHE A 101 -8.93 7.98 -5.68
N LEU A 102 -9.33 8.44 -4.49
CA LEU A 102 -10.74 8.58 -4.16
C LEU A 102 -11.29 9.94 -4.59
N PRO A 103 -12.48 9.99 -5.20
CA PRO A 103 -13.20 11.24 -5.31
C PRO A 103 -13.47 11.78 -3.89
N SER A 104 -13.49 13.10 -3.74
CA SER A 104 -13.64 13.82 -2.46
C SER A 104 -14.99 13.59 -1.73
N THR A 105 -15.81 12.67 -2.21
CA THR A 105 -17.10 12.30 -1.65
C THR A 105 -16.96 10.99 -0.89
N ASP A 106 -17.06 11.11 0.41
CA ASP A 106 -17.24 10.11 1.45
C ASP A 106 -16.61 8.71 1.23
N PRO A 107 -15.43 8.43 1.85
CA PRO A 107 -14.74 7.14 1.75
C PRO A 107 -15.52 5.95 2.34
N ILE A 108 -16.62 6.21 3.04
CA ILE A 108 -17.45 5.18 3.70
C ILE A 108 -18.19 4.28 2.69
N ILE A 109 -18.33 4.72 1.44
CA ILE A 109 -19.15 4.03 0.42
C ILE A 109 -18.36 2.96 -0.34
N TRP A 110 -17.04 2.89 -0.21
CA TRP A 110 -16.21 1.95 -0.96
C TRP A 110 -16.31 0.53 -0.38
N ARG A 111 -16.88 -0.37 -1.18
CA ARG A 111 -16.96 -1.78 -0.86
C ARG A 111 -15.62 -2.48 -1.11
N GLY A 112 -15.39 -3.63 -0.43
CA GLY A 112 -14.16 -4.41 -0.54
C GLY A 112 -13.63 -4.62 -1.97
N PRO A 113 -14.46 -5.05 -2.95
CA PRO A 113 -14.02 -5.23 -4.34
C PRO A 113 -13.51 -3.95 -5.01
N GLN A 114 -14.08 -2.79 -4.70
CA GLN A 114 -13.64 -1.49 -5.24
C GLN A 114 -12.30 -1.08 -4.66
N LYS A 115 -12.09 -1.28 -3.35
CA LYS A 115 -10.80 -1.02 -2.69
C LYS A 115 -9.71 -1.91 -3.26
N MET A 116 -10.00 -3.19 -3.44
CA MET A 116 -9.07 -4.14 -4.03
C MET A 116 -8.70 -3.73 -5.45
N GLY A 117 -9.67 -3.35 -6.27
CA GLY A 117 -9.44 -2.86 -7.63
C GLY A 117 -8.51 -1.65 -7.66
N ALA A 118 -8.74 -0.68 -6.77
CA ALA A 118 -7.89 0.51 -6.67
C ALA A 118 -6.46 0.18 -6.20
N ILE A 119 -6.31 -0.73 -5.25
CA ILE A 119 -4.98 -1.17 -4.79
C ILE A 119 -4.23 -1.86 -5.94
N MET A 120 -4.89 -2.72 -6.70
CA MET A 120 -4.28 -3.40 -7.85
C MET A 120 -3.90 -2.40 -8.94
N GLU A 121 -4.71 -1.38 -9.18
CA GLU A 121 -4.40 -0.29 -10.11
C GLU A 121 -3.17 0.51 -9.67
N ILE A 122 -3.03 0.78 -8.39
CA ILE A 122 -1.83 1.42 -7.83
C ILE A 122 -0.59 0.55 -8.06
N LEU A 123 -0.66 -0.74 -7.76
CA LEU A 123 0.46 -1.67 -7.95
C LEU A 123 0.86 -1.79 -9.43
N GLU A 124 -0.11 -1.69 -10.35
CA GLU A 124 0.11 -1.76 -11.79
C GLU A 124 0.72 -0.47 -12.36
N ASN A 125 0.21 0.69 -11.96
CA ASN A 125 0.42 1.94 -12.69
C ASN A 125 1.34 2.93 -12.00
N VAL A 126 1.54 2.85 -10.69
CA VAL A 126 2.43 3.77 -9.98
C VAL A 126 3.88 3.43 -10.31
N VAL A 127 4.58 4.39 -10.85
CA VAL A 127 5.99 4.27 -11.23
C VAL A 127 6.86 4.64 -10.02
N TRP A 128 7.20 3.65 -9.22
CA TRP A 128 8.06 3.83 -8.05
C TRP A 128 9.52 4.11 -8.40
N GLY A 129 9.96 3.70 -9.58
CA GLY A 129 11.37 3.69 -9.93
C GLY A 129 12.16 2.62 -9.16
N LYS A 130 13.46 2.83 -9.03
CA LYS A 130 14.31 1.93 -8.24
C LYS A 130 14.20 2.30 -6.76
N LEU A 131 13.60 1.40 -5.97
CA LEU A 131 13.52 1.51 -4.52
C LEU A 131 14.32 0.41 -3.85
N ASP A 132 14.95 0.75 -2.72
CA ASP A 132 15.53 -0.22 -1.79
C ASP A 132 14.42 -0.91 -0.98
N TYR A 133 13.38 -0.15 -0.62
CA TYR A 133 12.25 -0.62 0.16
C TYR A 133 10.93 -0.03 -0.34
N LEU A 134 9.92 -0.87 -0.48
CA LEU A 134 8.51 -0.45 -0.56
C LEU A 134 7.78 -0.99 0.68
N ILE A 135 7.30 -0.08 1.50
CA ILE A 135 6.48 -0.37 2.68
C ILE A 135 5.02 -0.26 2.28
N ILE A 136 4.26 -1.33 2.45
CA ILE A 136 2.84 -1.38 2.11
C ILE A 136 2.03 -1.52 3.40
N ASP A 137 1.34 -0.45 3.79
CA ASP A 137 0.47 -0.43 4.95
C ASP A 137 -0.90 -0.98 4.56
N LEU A 138 -1.17 -2.23 4.95
CA LEU A 138 -2.37 -2.96 4.55
C LEU A 138 -3.59 -2.56 5.42
N PRO A 139 -4.82 -2.75 4.90
CA PRO A 139 -6.02 -2.65 5.72
C PRO A 139 -5.94 -3.60 6.92
N PRO A 140 -6.60 -3.27 8.05
CA PRO A 140 -6.67 -4.19 9.18
C PRO A 140 -7.40 -5.48 8.80
N GLY A 141 -6.96 -6.59 9.37
CA GLY A 141 -7.49 -7.91 9.11
C GLY A 141 -6.44 -8.89 8.61
N THR A 142 -6.77 -10.16 8.70
CA THR A 142 -5.95 -11.30 8.25
C THR A 142 -6.69 -12.15 7.21
N GLY A 143 -7.71 -11.57 6.57
CA GLY A 143 -8.56 -12.24 5.60
C GLY A 143 -7.97 -12.32 4.20
N ASP A 144 -8.77 -12.81 3.27
CA ASP A 144 -8.38 -13.09 1.89
C ASP A 144 -7.90 -11.85 1.13
N GLU A 145 -8.45 -10.66 1.42
CA GLU A 145 -8.04 -9.40 0.78
C GLU A 145 -6.57 -9.09 1.07
N THR A 146 -6.17 -9.19 2.33
CA THR A 146 -4.78 -8.93 2.77
C THR A 146 -3.81 -9.90 2.13
N LEU A 147 -4.16 -11.19 2.11
CA LEU A 147 -3.35 -12.24 1.48
C LEU A 147 -3.25 -12.03 -0.03
N THR A 148 -4.35 -11.66 -0.67
CA THR A 148 -4.38 -11.38 -2.12
C THR A 148 -3.43 -10.24 -2.48
N ILE A 149 -3.42 -9.15 -1.71
CA ILE A 149 -2.49 -8.04 -1.93
C ILE A 149 -1.05 -8.53 -1.79
N ALA A 150 -0.72 -9.22 -0.71
CA ALA A 150 0.62 -9.74 -0.46
C ALA A 150 1.11 -10.68 -1.58
N GLN A 151 0.25 -11.55 -2.08
CA GLN A 151 0.55 -12.45 -3.20
C GLN A 151 0.83 -11.68 -4.50
N ASN A 152 0.07 -10.63 -4.78
CA ASN A 152 0.27 -9.83 -5.99
C ASN A 152 1.52 -8.93 -5.92
N VAL A 153 1.97 -8.55 -4.73
CA VAL A 153 3.24 -7.83 -4.54
C VAL A 153 4.44 -8.69 -4.96
N GLY A 154 4.33 -10.00 -4.81
CA GLY A 154 5.21 -10.96 -5.44
C GLY A 154 6.11 -11.72 -4.48
N VAL A 155 6.91 -12.60 -5.05
CA VAL A 155 7.85 -13.48 -4.35
C VAL A 155 8.91 -12.65 -3.60
N GLY A 156 9.28 -13.09 -2.41
CA GLY A 156 10.27 -12.42 -1.57
C GLY A 156 9.68 -11.26 -0.73
N THR A 157 8.36 -11.04 -0.79
CA THR A 157 7.67 -10.09 0.09
C THR A 157 7.78 -10.54 1.54
N LYS A 158 8.21 -9.63 2.41
CA LYS A 158 8.27 -9.83 3.85
C LYS A 158 7.02 -9.26 4.51
N ALA A 159 6.55 -9.88 5.58
CA ALA A 159 5.43 -9.40 6.35
C ALA A 159 5.85 -9.05 7.78
N ILE A 160 5.40 -7.89 8.25
CA ILE A 160 5.47 -7.50 9.66
C ILE A 160 4.05 -7.48 10.19
N VAL A 161 3.80 -8.26 11.23
CA VAL A 161 2.50 -8.33 11.89
C VAL A 161 2.55 -7.50 13.17
N VAL A 162 1.71 -6.49 13.25
CA VAL A 162 1.58 -5.62 14.43
C VAL A 162 0.42 -6.10 15.28
N THR A 163 0.69 -6.33 16.54
CA THR A 163 -0.31 -6.74 17.51
C THR A 163 -0.08 -6.03 18.83
N THR A 164 -1.13 -5.87 19.61
CA THR A 164 -1.05 -5.40 20.99
C THR A 164 -1.38 -6.54 21.95
N PRO A 165 -0.67 -6.67 23.09
CA PRO A 165 -1.08 -7.60 24.13
C PRO A 165 -2.46 -7.16 24.65
N GLN A 166 -3.44 -8.03 24.52
CA GLN A 166 -4.76 -7.82 25.12
C GLN A 166 -5.00 -8.93 26.12
N ASP A 167 -5.29 -8.55 27.34
CA ASP A 167 -5.91 -9.46 28.29
C ASP A 167 -7.26 -9.86 27.69
N VAL A 168 -7.38 -11.12 27.35
CA VAL A 168 -8.67 -11.71 27.03
C VAL A 168 -9.43 -11.64 28.36
N ALA A 169 -10.39 -10.74 28.48
CA ALA A 169 -11.32 -10.79 29.57
C ALA A 169 -12.04 -12.15 29.51
N LEU A 170 -11.71 -13.02 30.43
CA LEU A 170 -12.38 -14.29 30.69
C LEU A 170 -13.82 -14.04 31.12
#